data_1bbe3f1e2eabe9bf39fa373c8e530849
#
_entry.id   1bbe3f1e2eabe9bf39fa373c8e530849
#
_cell.length_a   1.000
_cell.length_b   1.000
_cell.length_c   1.000
_cell.angle_alpha   90.00
_cell.angle_beta   90.00
_cell.angle_gamma   90.00
#
_symmetry.space_group_name_H-M   'P 1'
#
loop_
_entity.id
_entity.type
_entity.pdbx_description
1 polymer ?
#
loop_
_entity_poly.entity_id
_entity_poly.type
_entity_poly.pdbx_seq_one_letter_code
_entity_poly.pdbx_strand_id
1 'polypeptide(L)'
;IDGVNPLDRCFQEAREGGVTTVLTGPGSANPISGQGIVIKTLGAWVDQMVLKVPATMKMALGENPKTVYNGRKETPTTRMGTASVIRTELARALEYMDRQDKADTEAGTNAPGYDPRLEALIPVLRGELPVHIHAHRADDIATAVRICREYGLQFVVVHGTEGYRVTELLAAEGVGVITGPILT
;
A
#
# COMPACT_ATOMS: atom_id res chain seq x y z
N ILE A 1 -12.56 1.17 -3.74
CA ILE A 1 -13.99 0.92 -3.53
C ILE A 1 -14.61 0.23 -4.75
N ASP A 2 -14.34 0.68 -5.97
CA ASP A 2 -14.98 0.22 -7.22
C ASP A 2 -14.70 -1.25 -7.58
N GLY A 3 -13.70 -1.88 -6.97
CA GLY A 3 -13.37 -3.29 -7.15
C GLY A 3 -14.06 -4.26 -6.19
N VAL A 4 -14.89 -3.76 -5.27
CA VAL A 4 -15.57 -4.62 -4.28
C VAL A 4 -16.89 -5.14 -4.85
N ASN A 5 -17.05 -6.46 -4.85
CA ASN A 5 -18.33 -7.10 -5.14
C ASN A 5 -19.04 -7.49 -3.83
N PRO A 6 -20.08 -6.76 -3.39
CA PRO A 6 -20.78 -7.05 -2.12
C PRO A 6 -21.45 -8.43 -2.07
N LEU A 7 -21.73 -9.00 -3.24
CA LEU A 7 -22.38 -10.30 -3.38
C LEU A 7 -21.40 -11.47 -3.44
N ASP A 8 -20.10 -11.19 -3.25
CA ASP A 8 -19.10 -12.24 -3.23
C ASP A 8 -19.34 -13.17 -2.03
N ARG A 9 -19.26 -14.48 -2.30
CA ARG A 9 -19.48 -15.53 -1.31
C ARG A 9 -18.53 -15.42 -0.09
N CYS A 10 -17.33 -14.86 -0.28
CA CYS A 10 -16.36 -14.66 0.78
C CYS A 10 -16.93 -13.83 1.95
N PHE A 11 -17.83 -12.88 1.69
CA PHE A 11 -18.47 -12.10 2.75
C PHE A 11 -19.47 -12.92 3.57
N GLN A 12 -20.19 -13.83 2.95
CA GLN A 12 -21.05 -14.76 3.66
C GLN A 12 -20.21 -15.70 4.53
N GLU A 13 -19.18 -16.32 3.97
CA GLU A 13 -18.28 -17.23 4.68
C GLU A 13 -17.59 -16.53 5.86
N ALA A 14 -17.15 -15.28 5.68
CA ALA A 14 -16.58 -14.47 6.74
C ALA A 14 -17.57 -14.28 7.91
N ARG A 15 -18.84 -13.95 7.61
CA ARG A 15 -19.89 -13.81 8.64
C ARG A 15 -20.19 -15.11 9.37
N GLU A 16 -20.26 -16.23 8.64
CA GLU A 16 -20.43 -17.57 9.24
C GLU A 16 -19.29 -17.91 10.20
N GLY A 17 -18.06 -17.43 9.91
CA GLY A 17 -16.91 -17.51 10.81
C GLY A 17 -16.87 -16.42 11.89
N GLY A 18 -17.91 -15.57 12.03
CA GLY A 18 -17.98 -14.51 13.03
C GLY A 18 -17.22 -13.22 12.68
N VAL A 19 -16.71 -13.09 11.45
CA VAL A 19 -16.00 -11.91 10.98
C VAL A 19 -16.99 -10.90 10.41
N THR A 20 -17.17 -9.78 11.11
CA THR A 20 -18.17 -8.75 10.75
C THR A 20 -17.58 -7.52 10.06
N THR A 21 -16.25 -7.38 10.08
CA THR A 21 -15.53 -6.23 9.52
C THR A 21 -14.20 -6.70 8.95
N VAL A 22 -13.86 -6.22 7.77
CA VAL A 22 -12.59 -6.55 7.10
C VAL A 22 -11.92 -5.30 6.54
N LEU A 23 -10.59 -5.33 6.51
CA LEU A 23 -9.82 -4.44 5.67
C LEU A 23 -9.53 -5.18 4.37
N THR A 24 -9.90 -4.57 3.25
CA THR A 24 -9.64 -5.12 1.91
C THR A 24 -9.01 -4.08 1.01
N GLY A 25 -8.32 -4.54 -0.02
CA GLY A 25 -7.63 -3.67 -0.96
C GLY A 25 -7.02 -4.44 -2.12
N PRO A 26 -6.27 -3.73 -2.98
CA PRO A 26 -5.66 -4.36 -4.15
C PRO A 26 -4.62 -5.41 -3.77
N GLY A 27 -4.41 -6.38 -4.66
CA GLY A 27 -3.37 -7.38 -4.54
C GLY A 27 -1.96 -6.84 -4.71
N SER A 28 -0.97 -7.74 -4.72
CA SER A 28 0.46 -7.39 -4.70
C SER A 28 1.11 -7.43 -6.08
N ALA A 29 0.33 -7.31 -7.16
CA ALA A 29 0.83 -7.35 -8.53
C ALA A 29 1.62 -6.10 -8.95
N ASN A 30 1.33 -4.94 -8.34
CA ASN A 30 1.95 -3.67 -8.69
C ASN A 30 2.85 -3.16 -7.56
N PRO A 31 3.95 -2.43 -7.86
CA PRO A 31 4.77 -1.77 -6.85
C PRO A 31 3.96 -0.84 -5.93
N ILE A 32 3.07 -0.02 -6.50
CA ILE A 32 2.03 0.75 -5.82
C ILE A 32 0.70 0.31 -6.43
N SER A 33 -0.16 -0.31 -5.64
CA SER A 33 -1.35 -0.98 -6.13
C SER A 33 -2.63 -0.15 -5.95
N GLY A 34 -2.63 0.80 -5.02
CA GLY A 34 -3.79 1.66 -4.72
C GLY A 34 -4.25 1.58 -3.28
N GLN A 35 -5.40 2.18 -3.02
CA GLN A 35 -5.95 2.37 -1.68
C GLN A 35 -6.79 1.17 -1.22
N GLY A 36 -6.64 0.80 0.05
CA GLY A 36 -7.48 -0.16 0.75
C GLY A 36 -8.59 0.52 1.52
N ILE A 37 -9.60 -0.25 1.89
CA ILE A 37 -10.80 0.21 2.63
C ILE A 37 -11.13 -0.72 3.79
N VAL A 38 -11.79 -0.17 4.81
CA VAL A 38 -12.41 -0.96 5.88
C VAL A 38 -13.91 -1.00 5.64
N ILE A 39 -14.46 -2.20 5.58
CA ILE A 39 -15.88 -2.42 5.29
C ILE A 39 -16.53 -3.43 6.24
N LYS A 40 -17.82 -3.31 6.43
CA LYS A 40 -18.66 -4.39 6.98
C LYS A 40 -18.78 -5.52 5.98
N THR A 41 -18.97 -6.73 6.47
CA THR A 41 -19.18 -7.93 5.65
C THR A 41 -20.63 -8.10 5.18
N LEU A 42 -21.51 -7.12 5.47
CA LEU A 42 -22.91 -7.12 5.10
C LEU A 42 -23.31 -5.79 4.50
N GLY A 43 -23.98 -5.82 3.35
CA GLY A 43 -24.55 -4.66 2.65
C GLY A 43 -25.06 -5.09 1.27
N ALA A 44 -26.00 -4.34 0.70
CA ALA A 44 -26.53 -4.59 -0.64
C ALA A 44 -25.62 -4.03 -1.75
N TRP A 45 -24.91 -2.96 -1.46
CA TRP A 45 -23.88 -2.33 -2.30
C TRP A 45 -22.76 -1.76 -1.42
N VAL A 46 -21.62 -1.51 -2.03
CA VAL A 46 -20.39 -1.22 -1.30
C VAL A 46 -20.48 -0.01 -0.37
N ASP A 47 -21.18 1.06 -0.77
CA ASP A 47 -21.26 2.28 0.04
C ASP A 47 -21.96 2.05 1.39
N GLN A 48 -22.89 1.08 1.47
CA GLN A 48 -23.50 0.66 2.74
C GLN A 48 -22.52 -0.08 3.66
N MET A 49 -21.46 -0.65 3.09
CA MET A 49 -20.47 -1.44 3.83
C MET A 49 -19.32 -0.60 4.35
N VAL A 50 -19.05 0.56 3.75
CA VAL A 50 -17.86 1.38 4.05
C VAL A 50 -17.86 1.90 5.48
N LEU A 51 -16.77 1.65 6.20
CA LEU A 51 -16.47 2.24 7.50
C LEU A 51 -15.35 3.28 7.40
N LYS A 52 -14.33 3.04 6.56
CA LYS A 52 -13.22 3.96 6.33
C LYS A 52 -12.70 3.81 4.91
N VAL A 53 -12.58 4.94 4.19
CA VAL A 53 -12.01 5.04 2.85
C VAL A 53 -11.35 6.41 2.66
N PRO A 54 -10.08 6.50 2.21
CA PRO A 54 -9.12 5.39 2.18
C PRO A 54 -8.70 4.95 3.59
N ALA A 55 -8.28 3.69 3.74
CA ALA A 55 -7.80 3.15 5.01
C ALA A 55 -6.29 2.85 5.00
N THR A 56 -5.76 2.47 3.86
CA THR A 56 -4.35 2.14 3.65
C THR A 56 -3.93 2.43 2.22
N MET A 57 -2.60 2.59 1.99
CA MET A 57 -2.00 2.51 0.66
C MET A 57 -1.31 1.16 0.51
N LYS A 58 -1.68 0.37 -0.50
CA LYS A 58 -1.05 -0.91 -0.78
C LYS A 58 0.16 -0.74 -1.67
N MET A 59 1.30 -1.26 -1.20
CA MET A 59 2.53 -1.39 -1.97
C MET A 59 3.02 -2.83 -1.97
N ALA A 60 3.92 -3.19 -2.87
CA ALA A 60 4.50 -4.52 -2.93
C ALA A 60 5.95 -4.50 -3.42
N LEU A 61 6.76 -5.34 -2.79
CA LEU A 61 8.14 -5.67 -3.16
C LEU A 61 8.27 -7.17 -3.43
N GLY A 62 9.43 -7.59 -3.86
CA GLY A 62 9.78 -8.99 -4.02
C GLY A 62 9.28 -9.64 -5.30
N GLU A 63 8.87 -10.89 -5.18
CA GLU A 63 8.55 -11.74 -6.33
C GLU A 63 7.28 -11.32 -7.08
N ASN A 64 6.25 -10.87 -6.36
CA ASN A 64 4.95 -10.66 -6.97
C ASN A 64 4.97 -9.61 -8.09
N PRO A 65 5.37 -8.34 -7.86
CA PRO A 65 5.44 -7.37 -8.95
C PRO A 65 6.46 -7.75 -10.00
N LYS A 66 7.65 -8.25 -9.59
CA LYS A 66 8.68 -8.71 -10.51
C LYS A 66 8.15 -9.75 -11.50
N THR A 67 7.47 -10.78 -11.00
CA THR A 67 6.99 -11.90 -11.81
C THR A 67 5.86 -11.47 -12.76
N VAL A 68 4.91 -10.68 -12.25
CA VAL A 68 3.78 -10.19 -13.06
C VAL A 68 4.26 -9.33 -14.23
N TYR A 69 5.14 -8.37 -13.97
CA TYR A 69 5.64 -7.47 -15.03
C TYR A 69 6.59 -8.20 -16.00
N ASN A 70 7.44 -9.12 -15.48
CA ASN A 70 8.27 -9.95 -16.36
C ASN A 70 7.42 -10.81 -17.31
N GLY A 71 6.33 -11.38 -16.82
CA GLY A 71 5.38 -12.14 -17.64
C GLY A 71 4.72 -11.31 -18.75
N ARG A 72 4.54 -10.01 -18.53
CA ARG A 72 4.03 -9.04 -19.50
C ARG A 72 5.11 -8.44 -20.42
N LYS A 73 6.40 -8.75 -20.16
CA LYS A 73 7.56 -8.11 -20.81
C LYS A 73 7.61 -6.59 -20.60
N GLU A 74 7.17 -6.15 -19.42
CA GLU A 74 7.14 -4.76 -18.97
C GLU A 74 8.08 -4.57 -17.76
N THR A 75 8.43 -3.33 -17.44
CA THR A 75 9.16 -3.00 -16.22
C THR A 75 8.20 -2.69 -15.06
N PRO A 76 8.56 -3.05 -13.81
CA PRO A 76 9.86 -3.59 -13.34
C PRO A 76 9.97 -5.12 -13.45
N THR A 77 11.13 -5.63 -13.91
CA THR A 77 11.42 -7.07 -14.01
C THR A 77 12.39 -7.57 -12.94
N THR A 78 12.84 -6.70 -12.06
CA THR A 78 13.80 -7.00 -10.99
C THR A 78 13.37 -6.37 -9.67
N ARG A 79 13.90 -6.88 -8.54
CA ARG A 79 13.71 -6.29 -7.21
C ARG A 79 14.18 -4.82 -7.15
N MET A 80 15.33 -4.54 -7.74
CA MET A 80 15.85 -3.17 -7.85
C MET A 80 14.91 -2.26 -8.63
N GLY A 81 14.38 -2.73 -9.76
CA GLY A 81 13.41 -2.00 -10.58
C GLY A 81 12.13 -1.72 -9.81
N THR A 82 11.60 -2.70 -9.06
CA THR A 82 10.41 -2.49 -8.21
C THR A 82 10.65 -1.41 -7.16
N ALA A 83 11.77 -1.48 -6.44
CA ALA A 83 12.13 -0.47 -5.46
C ALA A 83 12.34 0.92 -6.09
N SER A 84 12.92 0.98 -7.29
CA SER A 84 13.11 2.22 -8.05
C SER A 84 11.77 2.86 -8.42
N VAL A 85 10.80 2.07 -8.90
CA VAL A 85 9.45 2.58 -9.24
C VAL A 85 8.78 3.22 -8.02
N ILE A 86 8.81 2.54 -6.86
CA ILE A 86 8.23 3.08 -5.62
C ILE A 86 8.89 4.41 -5.26
N ARG A 87 10.24 4.48 -5.25
CA ARG A 87 10.97 5.72 -4.95
C ARG A 87 10.67 6.84 -5.93
N THR A 88 10.60 6.52 -7.21
CA THR A 88 10.30 7.52 -8.25
C THR A 88 8.92 8.13 -8.04
N GLU A 89 7.90 7.33 -7.77
CA GLU A 89 6.55 7.85 -7.57
C GLU A 89 6.41 8.61 -6.24
N LEU A 90 7.07 8.17 -5.16
CA LEU A 90 7.12 8.90 -3.89
C LEU A 90 7.85 10.24 -4.03
N ALA A 91 8.98 10.27 -4.75
CA ALA A 91 9.73 11.52 -5.00
C ALA A 91 8.90 12.51 -5.83
N ARG A 92 8.21 12.03 -6.87
CA ARG A 92 7.30 12.86 -7.69
C ARG A 92 6.13 13.40 -6.87
N ALA A 93 5.56 12.56 -5.99
CA ALA A 93 4.47 12.98 -5.12
C ALA A 93 4.94 14.02 -4.09
N LEU A 94 6.16 13.89 -3.56
CA LEU A 94 6.75 14.87 -2.65
C LEU A 94 6.95 16.22 -3.35
N GLU A 95 7.54 16.22 -4.56
CA GLU A 95 7.71 17.44 -5.36
C GLU A 95 6.36 18.09 -5.72
N TYR A 96 5.38 17.26 -6.05
CA TYR A 96 4.03 17.73 -6.36
C TYR A 96 3.36 18.38 -5.13
N MET A 97 3.45 17.75 -3.95
CA MET A 97 2.94 18.27 -2.68
C MET A 97 3.62 19.60 -2.32
N ASP A 98 4.96 19.69 -2.43
CA ASP A 98 5.70 20.92 -2.16
C ASP A 98 5.27 22.07 -3.09
N ARG A 99 4.94 21.78 -4.34
CA ARG A 99 4.44 22.78 -5.29
C ARG A 99 3.02 23.23 -4.98
N GLN A 100 2.15 22.34 -4.48
CA GLN A 100 0.83 22.70 -4.00
C GLN A 100 0.93 23.59 -2.75
N ASP A 101 1.70 23.20 -1.76
CA ASP A 101 1.87 23.92 -0.50
C ASP A 101 2.47 25.35 -0.74
N LYS A 102 3.37 25.50 -1.72
CA LYS A 102 3.88 26.81 -2.15
C LYS A 102 2.81 27.65 -2.84
N ALA A 103 2.00 27.06 -3.70
CA ALA A 103 0.93 27.79 -4.37
C ALA A 103 -0.13 28.31 -3.39
N ASP A 104 -0.38 27.58 -2.30
CA ASP A 104 -1.31 27.98 -1.24
C ASP A 104 -0.76 29.10 -0.34
N THR A 105 0.57 29.23 -0.23
CA THR A 105 1.22 30.15 0.70
C THR A 105 1.86 31.38 0.02
N GLU A 106 2.24 31.28 -1.25
CA GLU A 106 2.98 32.31 -1.97
C GLU A 106 2.13 32.92 -3.09
N ALA A 107 1.77 34.20 -2.95
CA ALA A 107 1.02 34.94 -3.95
C ALA A 107 1.76 34.96 -5.32
N GLY A 108 1.06 34.59 -6.38
CA GLY A 108 1.62 34.55 -7.74
C GLY A 108 2.24 33.21 -8.15
N THR A 109 2.27 32.22 -7.26
CA THR A 109 2.67 30.85 -7.58
C THR A 109 1.48 30.05 -8.11
N ASN A 110 1.65 29.39 -9.26
CA ASN A 110 0.59 28.53 -9.81
C ASN A 110 0.67 27.12 -9.24
N ALA A 111 -0.47 26.58 -8.81
CA ALA A 111 -0.58 25.19 -8.42
C ALA A 111 -0.21 24.26 -9.60
N PRO A 112 0.38 23.07 -9.32
CA PRO A 112 0.60 22.07 -10.34
C PRO A 112 -0.72 21.57 -10.93
N GLY A 113 -0.69 21.09 -12.18
CA GLY A 113 -1.86 20.42 -12.76
C GLY A 113 -2.27 19.19 -11.95
N TYR A 114 -3.57 18.94 -11.83
CA TYR A 114 -4.10 17.82 -11.08
C TYR A 114 -3.61 16.46 -11.62
N ASP A 115 -2.95 15.67 -10.79
CA ASP A 115 -2.57 14.27 -11.08
C ASP A 115 -3.16 13.36 -9.98
N PRO A 116 -4.21 12.57 -10.28
CA PRO A 116 -4.90 11.75 -9.28
C PRO A 116 -4.01 10.66 -8.68
N ARG A 117 -2.93 10.26 -9.36
CA ARG A 117 -2.00 9.27 -8.82
C ARG A 117 -1.10 9.89 -7.76
N LEU A 118 -0.65 11.11 -7.97
CA LEU A 118 0.18 11.84 -7.01
C LEU A 118 -0.67 12.30 -5.82
N GLU A 119 -1.88 12.80 -6.07
CA GLU A 119 -2.85 13.14 -5.02
C GLU A 119 -3.11 11.99 -4.05
N ALA A 120 -3.24 10.76 -4.57
CA ALA A 120 -3.45 9.59 -3.73
C ALA A 120 -2.26 9.26 -2.81
N LEU A 121 -1.06 9.76 -3.09
CA LEU A 121 0.16 9.57 -2.29
C LEU A 121 0.39 10.68 -1.26
N ILE A 122 -0.23 11.85 -1.38
CA ILE A 122 -0.07 12.96 -0.43
C ILE A 122 -0.42 12.54 1.00
N PRO A 123 -1.57 11.91 1.28
CA PRO A 123 -1.88 11.46 2.64
C PRO A 123 -0.87 10.44 3.20
N VAL A 124 -0.22 9.67 2.33
CA VAL A 124 0.85 8.74 2.72
C VAL A 124 2.08 9.51 3.18
N LEU A 125 2.52 10.51 2.41
CA LEU A 125 3.68 11.37 2.73
C LEU A 125 3.43 12.25 3.97
N ARG A 126 2.18 12.65 4.20
CA ARG A 126 1.79 13.39 5.42
C ARG A 126 1.62 12.49 6.66
N GLY A 127 1.77 11.17 6.54
CA GLY A 127 1.59 10.23 7.64
C GLY A 127 0.13 10.00 8.06
N GLU A 128 -0.83 10.46 7.27
CA GLU A 128 -2.28 10.33 7.51
C GLU A 128 -2.83 8.98 7.03
N LEU A 129 -2.16 8.37 6.06
CA LEU A 129 -2.55 7.09 5.45
C LEU A 129 -1.41 6.08 5.55
N PRO A 130 -1.54 5.02 6.37
CA PRO A 130 -0.49 4.03 6.52
C PRO A 130 -0.31 3.17 5.27
N VAL A 131 0.92 2.73 5.03
CA VAL A 131 1.28 1.82 3.94
C VAL A 131 1.19 0.37 4.41
N HIS A 132 0.51 -0.46 3.64
CA HIS A 132 0.56 -1.92 3.74
C HIS A 132 1.49 -2.46 2.65
N ILE A 133 2.74 -2.75 3.02
CA ILE A 133 3.76 -3.18 2.06
C ILE A 133 3.98 -4.69 2.09
N HIS A 134 3.66 -5.36 0.99
CA HIS A 134 3.87 -6.78 0.81
C HIS A 134 5.36 -7.09 0.65
N ALA A 135 5.87 -7.98 1.48
CA ALA A 135 7.20 -8.56 1.36
C ALA A 135 7.28 -9.91 2.06
N HIS A 136 7.94 -10.89 1.44
CA HIS A 136 8.14 -12.22 2.01
C HIS A 136 9.58 -12.44 2.51
N ARG A 137 10.58 -12.16 1.66
CA ARG A 137 11.98 -12.42 1.96
C ARG A 137 12.58 -11.35 2.87
N ALA A 138 13.57 -11.75 3.66
CA ALA A 138 14.24 -10.86 4.60
C ALA A 138 14.87 -9.62 3.93
N ASP A 139 15.46 -9.77 2.74
CA ASP A 139 16.04 -8.66 1.98
C ASP A 139 14.97 -7.71 1.40
N ASP A 140 13.81 -8.22 0.98
CA ASP A 140 12.67 -7.41 0.55
C ASP A 140 12.04 -6.66 1.74
N ILE A 141 11.94 -7.32 2.91
CA ILE A 141 11.49 -6.69 4.16
C ILE A 141 12.43 -5.54 4.57
N ALA A 142 13.75 -5.79 4.55
CA ALA A 142 14.73 -4.74 4.84
C ALA A 142 14.68 -3.59 3.82
N THR A 143 14.37 -3.88 2.57
CA THR A 143 14.16 -2.86 1.53
C THR A 143 12.88 -2.05 1.79
N ALA A 144 11.79 -2.70 2.24
CA ALA A 144 10.56 -2.02 2.65
C ALA A 144 10.83 -1.03 3.78
N VAL A 145 11.50 -1.48 4.84
CA VAL A 145 11.91 -0.62 5.97
C VAL A 145 12.73 0.57 5.48
N ARG A 146 13.73 0.33 4.63
CA ARG A 146 14.60 1.39 4.10
C ARG A 146 13.82 2.44 3.31
N ILE A 147 12.95 2.03 2.39
CA ILE A 147 12.13 2.95 1.59
C ILE A 147 11.20 3.76 2.49
N CYS A 148 10.50 3.10 3.41
CA CYS A 148 9.57 3.79 4.29
C CYS A 148 10.27 4.80 5.21
N ARG A 149 11.48 4.50 5.69
CA ARG A 149 12.31 5.47 6.44
C ARG A 149 12.77 6.65 5.59
N GLU A 150 13.20 6.41 4.36
CA GLU A 150 13.65 7.47 3.43
C GLU A 150 12.58 8.56 3.24
N TYR A 151 11.30 8.19 3.30
CA TYR A 151 10.16 9.10 3.11
C TYR A 151 9.34 9.36 4.38
N GLY A 152 9.77 8.88 5.54
CA GLY A 152 9.06 9.09 6.81
C GLY A 152 7.67 8.45 6.88
N LEU A 153 7.44 7.34 6.16
CA LEU A 153 6.13 6.72 6.04
C LEU A 153 5.75 5.90 7.27
N GLN A 154 4.48 5.95 7.66
CA GLN A 154 3.88 4.96 8.55
C GLN A 154 3.56 3.70 7.76
N PHE A 155 3.98 2.53 8.23
CA PHE A 155 3.79 1.29 7.48
C PHE A 155 3.71 0.05 8.35
N VAL A 156 3.15 -1.00 7.76
CA VAL A 156 3.22 -2.38 8.25
C VAL A 156 3.66 -3.29 7.12
N VAL A 157 4.42 -4.33 7.45
CA VAL A 157 4.80 -5.38 6.50
C VAL A 157 3.67 -6.42 6.43
N VAL A 158 3.27 -6.76 5.20
CA VAL A 158 2.25 -7.80 4.98
C VAL A 158 2.92 -9.09 4.56
N HIS A 159 2.50 -10.19 5.17
CA HIS A 159 3.06 -11.53 5.17
C HIS A 159 4.33 -11.68 6.00
N GLY A 160 5.42 -11.02 5.66
CA GLY A 160 6.66 -11.04 6.44
C GLY A 160 7.21 -12.45 6.69
N THR A 161 7.10 -13.38 5.73
CA THR A 161 7.37 -14.82 5.90
C THR A 161 8.77 -15.09 6.48
N GLU A 162 9.80 -14.35 6.05
CA GLU A 162 11.14 -14.42 6.61
C GLU A 162 11.42 -13.31 7.65
N GLY A 163 10.40 -12.68 8.20
CA GLY A 163 10.53 -11.63 9.21
C GLY A 163 11.33 -12.06 10.45
N TYR A 164 11.27 -13.36 10.79
CA TYR A 164 12.06 -13.94 11.86
C TYR A 164 13.58 -13.79 11.67
N ARG A 165 14.06 -13.59 10.45
CA ARG A 165 15.48 -13.36 10.13
C ARG A 165 15.92 -11.91 10.37
N VAL A 166 14.97 -10.99 10.48
CA VAL A 166 15.21 -9.55 10.61
C VAL A 166 14.40 -8.94 11.77
N THR A 167 14.13 -9.76 12.79
CA THR A 167 13.36 -9.34 13.97
C THR A 167 13.96 -8.14 14.69
N GLU A 168 15.27 -8.07 14.81
CA GLU A 168 15.97 -6.93 15.44
C GLU A 168 15.71 -5.64 14.67
N LEU A 169 15.73 -5.67 13.33
CA LEU A 169 15.41 -4.53 12.47
C LEU A 169 13.95 -4.11 12.67
N LEU A 170 13.01 -5.05 12.60
CA LEU A 170 11.58 -4.77 12.76
C LEU A 170 11.26 -4.20 14.15
N ALA A 171 11.88 -4.76 15.19
CA ALA A 171 11.69 -4.29 16.56
C ALA A 171 12.30 -2.89 16.78
N ALA A 172 13.51 -2.63 16.27
CA ALA A 172 14.16 -1.34 16.38
C ALA A 172 13.38 -0.21 15.71
N GLU A 173 12.67 -0.53 14.62
CA GLU A 173 11.83 0.41 13.86
C GLU A 173 10.37 0.45 14.34
N GLY A 174 9.98 -0.38 15.31
CA GLY A 174 8.60 -0.47 15.77
C GLY A 174 7.61 -0.94 14.70
N VAL A 175 8.06 -1.73 13.72
CA VAL A 175 7.28 -2.13 12.55
C VAL A 175 6.38 -3.31 12.87
N GLY A 176 5.06 -3.12 12.71
CA GLY A 176 4.09 -4.21 12.78
C GLY A 176 4.14 -5.13 11.56
N VAL A 177 3.80 -6.40 11.78
CA VAL A 177 3.70 -7.41 10.70
C VAL A 177 2.32 -8.06 10.71
N ILE A 178 1.65 -8.03 9.57
CA ILE A 178 0.41 -8.79 9.33
C ILE A 178 0.82 -10.15 8.77
N THR A 179 0.76 -11.19 9.58
CA THR A 179 1.16 -12.54 9.19
C THR A 179 0.04 -13.29 8.47
N GLY A 180 0.40 -14.25 7.63
CA GLY A 180 -0.52 -15.14 6.92
C GLY A 180 -0.96 -14.66 5.53
N PRO A 181 -1.73 -15.49 4.79
CA PRO A 181 -1.90 -16.93 5.07
C PRO A 181 -0.58 -17.68 4.92
N ILE A 182 -0.42 -18.76 5.71
CA ILE A 182 0.66 -19.72 5.49
C ILE A 182 0.19 -20.62 4.36
N LEU A 183 0.74 -20.44 3.18
CA LEU A 183 0.50 -21.32 2.04
C LEU A 183 1.58 -22.41 2.07
N THR A 184 1.16 -23.64 2.30
CA THR A 184 2.03 -24.84 2.24
C THR A 184 2.06 -25.38 0.84
#